data_28eac5132061ad69d8be5d7907764ced
#
_entry.id   28eac5132061ad69d8be5d7907764ced
#
_cell.length_a   1.000
_cell.length_b   1.000
_cell.length_c   1.000
_cell.angle_alpha   90.00
_cell.angle_beta   90.00
_cell.angle_gamma   90.00
#
_symmetry.space_group_name_H-M   'P 1'
#
loop_
_entity.id
_entity.type
_entity.pdbx_description
1 polymer ?
#
loop_
_entity_poly.entity_id
_entity_poly.type
_entity_poly.pdbx_seq_one_letter_code
_entity_poly.pdbx_strand_id
1 'polypeptide(L)'
;MFYIVEKESKLENLEKLVKLGCYVDVISSDYNFHPKLTSTVAVYLRLLNSQHGYIIPIEHSEGLNIDKTRVSTLLNKASKLYTLNKKELLYHFNVPSAIDLSLVHSMTNYSRLEYSKFTRSITPFYNRFREHNNINQLIPISKLYESCEELYNKVKELIDIEIPDGFDFYNNTATSVFYLLEQQGLGIHRDDFISNFKPREPRYNIEKNTVYTSYNLYNATSRPTNAYNSINFAAIPHTEDYRKTFTPQNDYFVEFDFDGYHLRLLCNQIDYYLSDESAHKQLAKHYFGTDDITEEQYKEAKQINFHAIYGKIPEKHKDLKIFKEIQEYIDAMWDSFKKTGCVWNPQSGKAFSNKLKDMHPAKLMNYMMQSLETSNNILILKEVLRYLQDKKTKVVLYTYDALLFDFSKEDGKEVLFGIQNILEKDNSYPVKFKFSKDLVL
;
A
#
# COMPACT_ATOMS: atom_id res chain seq x y z
N MET A 1 31.43 -4.88 -16.70
CA MET A 1 31.78 -6.31 -16.64
C MET A 1 30.84 -6.96 -15.64
N PHE A 2 30.24 -8.11 -15.96
CA PHE A 2 29.35 -8.81 -15.04
C PHE A 2 29.92 -10.17 -14.62
N TYR A 3 29.48 -10.64 -13.45
CA TYR A 3 29.91 -11.90 -12.88
C TYR A 3 28.72 -12.76 -12.53
N ILE A 4 28.77 -14.04 -12.90
CA ILE A 4 27.83 -15.05 -12.43
C ILE A 4 28.42 -15.69 -11.17
N VAL A 5 27.67 -15.66 -10.07
CA VAL A 5 28.06 -16.20 -8.77
C VAL A 5 27.42 -17.58 -8.60
N GLU A 6 28.13 -18.62 -9.03
CA GLU A 6 27.67 -20.01 -9.05
C GLU A 6 28.39 -20.90 -8.03
N LYS A 7 29.30 -20.34 -7.23
CA LYS A 7 30.11 -21.08 -6.26
C LYS A 7 30.13 -20.36 -4.93
N GLU A 8 30.12 -21.12 -3.83
CA GLU A 8 30.20 -20.57 -2.47
C GLU A 8 31.41 -19.65 -2.27
N SER A 9 32.59 -20.02 -2.81
CA SER A 9 33.80 -19.19 -2.69
C SER A 9 33.66 -17.80 -3.36
N LYS A 10 32.87 -17.69 -4.45
CA LYS A 10 32.57 -16.40 -5.05
C LYS A 10 31.58 -15.63 -4.18
N LEU A 11 30.59 -16.30 -3.56
CA LEU A 11 29.64 -15.70 -2.65
C LEU A 11 30.33 -15.13 -1.41
N GLU A 12 31.25 -15.87 -0.81
CA GLU A 12 32.05 -15.43 0.35
C GLU A 12 32.90 -14.18 0.04
N ASN A 13 33.45 -14.10 -1.17
CA ASN A 13 34.14 -12.88 -1.61
C ASN A 13 33.16 -11.70 -1.75
N LEU A 14 31.98 -11.95 -2.31
CA LEU A 14 30.95 -10.93 -2.46
C LEU A 14 30.42 -10.44 -1.10
N GLU A 15 30.35 -11.32 -0.07
CA GLU A 15 29.97 -10.96 1.30
C GLU A 15 30.87 -9.86 1.92
N LYS A 16 32.14 -9.81 1.54
CA LYS A 16 33.07 -8.77 2.01
C LYS A 16 32.77 -7.42 1.34
N LEU A 17 32.35 -7.46 0.07
CA LEU A 17 32.13 -6.29 -0.76
C LEU A 17 30.76 -5.62 -0.50
N VAL A 18 29.72 -6.40 -0.24
CA VAL A 18 28.37 -5.85 0.03
C VAL A 18 28.31 -5.01 1.30
N LYS A 19 29.24 -5.17 2.22
CA LYS A 19 29.39 -4.32 3.42
C LYS A 19 29.55 -2.83 3.09
N LEU A 20 29.99 -2.50 1.88
CA LEU A 20 30.13 -1.12 1.41
C LEU A 20 28.81 -0.54 0.85
N GLY A 21 27.76 -1.34 0.80
CA GLY A 21 26.44 -1.00 0.26
C GLY A 21 26.24 -1.51 -1.18
N CYS A 22 25.00 -1.86 -1.48
CA CYS A 22 24.63 -2.37 -2.80
C CYS A 22 23.16 -2.04 -3.17
N TYR A 23 22.91 -2.11 -4.47
CA TYR A 23 21.56 -2.19 -5.04
C TYR A 23 21.25 -3.66 -5.34
N VAL A 24 20.02 -4.07 -5.09
CA VAL A 24 19.52 -5.41 -5.37
C VAL A 24 18.20 -5.36 -6.14
N ASP A 25 18.04 -6.25 -7.13
CA ASP A 25 16.77 -6.56 -7.76
C ASP A 25 16.53 -8.06 -7.78
N VAL A 26 15.28 -8.46 -7.53
CA VAL A 26 14.86 -9.85 -7.53
C VAL A 26 14.30 -10.20 -8.89
N ILE A 27 14.78 -11.29 -9.45
CA ILE A 27 14.23 -11.91 -10.65
C ILE A 27 13.31 -13.04 -10.21
N SER A 28 12.01 -12.74 -10.18
CA SER A 28 10.98 -13.74 -9.91
C SER A 28 10.77 -14.66 -11.11
N SER A 29 10.12 -15.80 -10.91
CA SER A 29 9.92 -16.79 -11.98
C SER A 29 9.08 -16.25 -13.15
N ASP A 30 8.16 -15.32 -12.89
CA ASP A 30 7.38 -14.62 -13.92
C ASP A 30 6.88 -13.27 -13.40
N TYR A 31 7.13 -12.19 -14.14
CA TYR A 31 6.71 -10.84 -13.75
C TYR A 31 5.23 -10.53 -13.97
N ASN A 32 4.49 -11.43 -14.64
CA ASN A 32 3.05 -11.29 -14.80
C ASN A 32 2.25 -11.72 -13.56
N PHE A 33 2.87 -12.49 -12.66
CA PHE A 33 2.19 -13.00 -11.46
C PHE A 33 2.41 -12.08 -10.25
N HIS A 34 1.49 -12.15 -9.31
CA HIS A 34 1.69 -11.55 -7.99
C HIS A 34 2.94 -12.16 -7.33
N PRO A 35 3.80 -11.36 -6.67
CA PRO A 35 5.07 -11.87 -6.11
C PRO A 35 4.90 -13.06 -5.17
N LYS A 36 3.78 -13.13 -4.42
CA LYS A 36 3.44 -14.29 -3.58
C LYS A 36 3.35 -15.61 -4.36
N LEU A 37 2.98 -15.55 -5.64
CA LEU A 37 2.74 -16.72 -6.50
C LEU A 37 3.97 -17.09 -7.33
N THR A 38 5.10 -16.46 -7.07
CA THR A 38 6.34 -16.67 -7.83
C THR A 38 7.46 -17.16 -6.95
N SER A 39 8.39 -17.91 -7.54
CA SER A 39 9.66 -18.28 -6.91
C SER A 39 10.78 -17.29 -7.27
N THR A 40 11.93 -17.42 -6.62
CA THR A 40 13.10 -16.59 -6.90
C THR A 40 14.02 -17.30 -7.89
N VAL A 41 14.13 -16.79 -9.10
CA VAL A 41 14.98 -17.38 -10.14
C VAL A 41 16.45 -16.97 -9.96
N ALA A 42 16.69 -15.70 -9.74
CA ALA A 42 18.01 -15.16 -9.50
C ALA A 42 17.95 -13.83 -8.73
N VAL A 43 19.09 -13.38 -8.26
CA VAL A 43 19.26 -12.03 -7.68
C VAL A 43 20.32 -11.28 -8.49
N TYR A 44 19.96 -10.10 -8.96
CA TYR A 44 20.90 -9.12 -9.47
C TYR A 44 21.41 -8.25 -8.33
N LEU A 45 22.72 -8.00 -8.29
CA LEU A 45 23.37 -7.17 -7.28
C LEU A 45 24.38 -6.23 -7.93
N ARG A 46 24.33 -4.95 -7.56
CA ARG A 46 25.27 -3.93 -7.99
C ARG A 46 25.90 -3.27 -6.76
N LEU A 47 27.22 -3.34 -6.65
CA LEU A 47 27.95 -2.63 -5.60
C LEU A 47 27.95 -1.14 -5.88
N LEU A 48 27.71 -0.31 -4.87
CA LEU A 48 27.60 1.15 -5.05
C LEU A 48 28.88 1.79 -5.56
N ASN A 49 30.03 1.34 -5.08
CA ASN A 49 31.34 1.93 -5.40
C ASN A 49 32.10 1.13 -6.46
N SER A 50 31.38 0.42 -7.34
CA SER A 50 32.02 -0.44 -8.34
C SER A 50 31.24 -0.40 -9.65
N GLN A 51 31.98 -0.58 -10.77
CA GLN A 51 31.35 -0.78 -12.08
C GLN A 51 30.97 -2.25 -12.33
N HIS A 52 31.12 -3.12 -11.33
CA HIS A 52 30.82 -4.55 -11.46
C HIS A 52 29.41 -4.86 -11.02
N GLY A 53 28.67 -5.58 -11.85
CA GLY A 53 27.40 -6.18 -11.53
C GLY A 53 27.54 -7.69 -11.33
N TYR A 54 26.69 -8.25 -10.49
CA TYR A 54 26.66 -9.67 -10.15
C TYR A 54 25.26 -10.21 -10.39
N ILE A 55 25.18 -11.44 -10.88
CA ILE A 55 23.93 -12.20 -10.89
C ILE A 55 24.15 -13.53 -10.16
N ILE A 56 23.25 -13.85 -9.25
CA ILE A 56 23.31 -15.02 -8.37
C ILE A 56 22.12 -15.92 -8.73
N PRO A 57 22.32 -17.02 -9.46
CA PRO A 57 21.24 -17.98 -9.77
C PRO A 57 20.78 -18.69 -8.48
N ILE A 58 19.45 -18.90 -8.36
CA ILE A 58 18.83 -19.60 -7.22
C ILE A 58 17.97 -20.77 -7.71
N GLU A 59 17.06 -20.52 -8.66
CA GLU A 59 16.22 -21.55 -9.31
C GLU A 59 16.27 -21.38 -10.84
N HIS A 60 17.45 -21.10 -11.39
CA HIS A 60 17.63 -20.88 -12.83
C HIS A 60 18.00 -22.18 -13.55
N SER A 61 17.55 -22.34 -14.81
CA SER A 61 17.84 -23.54 -15.59
C SER A 61 19.27 -23.65 -16.09
N GLU A 62 19.97 -22.52 -16.23
CA GLU A 62 21.38 -22.47 -16.60
C GLU A 62 22.28 -22.37 -15.36
N GLY A 63 23.35 -23.16 -15.30
CA GLY A 63 24.38 -23.04 -14.30
C GLY A 63 24.09 -23.65 -12.92
N LEU A 64 24.99 -23.41 -11.98
CA LEU A 64 24.88 -23.88 -10.60
C LEU A 64 24.15 -22.84 -9.75
N ASN A 65 23.08 -23.27 -9.12
CA ASN A 65 22.27 -22.42 -8.24
C ASN A 65 22.89 -22.33 -6.84
N ILE A 66 22.79 -21.15 -6.24
CA ILE A 66 23.16 -20.88 -4.85
C ILE A 66 21.93 -21.03 -3.95
N ASP A 67 22.12 -21.58 -2.76
CA ASP A 67 21.04 -21.70 -1.78
C ASP A 67 20.46 -20.33 -1.40
N LYS A 68 19.15 -20.21 -1.42
CA LYS A 68 18.42 -18.97 -1.15
C LYS A 68 18.71 -18.40 0.25
N THR A 69 18.94 -19.26 1.24
CA THR A 69 19.22 -18.83 2.62
C THR A 69 20.59 -18.16 2.72
N ARG A 70 21.57 -18.64 1.93
CA ARG A 70 22.89 -18.03 1.82
C ARG A 70 22.82 -16.63 1.20
N VAL A 71 21.99 -16.47 0.16
CA VAL A 71 21.75 -15.16 -0.46
C VAL A 71 21.05 -14.22 0.52
N SER A 72 20.06 -14.71 1.27
CA SER A 72 19.40 -13.92 2.33
C SER A 72 20.41 -13.42 3.37
N THR A 73 21.31 -14.29 3.79
CA THR A 73 22.40 -13.94 4.73
C THR A 73 23.33 -12.88 4.15
N LEU A 74 23.69 -13.00 2.87
CA LEU A 74 24.50 -12.01 2.15
C LEU A 74 23.83 -10.63 2.16
N LEU A 75 22.56 -10.56 1.78
CA LEU A 75 21.82 -9.30 1.67
C LEU A 75 21.71 -8.58 3.02
N ASN A 76 21.51 -9.33 4.11
CA ASN A 76 21.43 -8.77 5.46
C ASN A 76 22.77 -8.27 6.01
N LYS A 77 23.91 -8.56 5.35
CA LYS A 77 25.24 -8.03 5.70
C LYS A 77 25.53 -6.66 5.06
N ALA A 78 24.69 -6.20 4.12
CA ALA A 78 24.87 -4.92 3.47
C ALA A 78 24.66 -3.76 4.47
N SER A 79 25.60 -2.80 4.50
CA SER A 79 25.45 -1.60 5.34
C SER A 79 24.31 -0.69 4.85
N LYS A 80 24.12 -0.64 3.54
CA LYS A 80 23.02 0.02 2.85
C LYS A 80 22.55 -0.88 1.71
N LEU A 81 21.30 -1.25 1.72
CA LEU A 81 20.69 -2.06 0.68
C LEU A 81 19.59 -1.27 -0.01
N TYR A 82 19.77 -0.96 -1.28
CA TYR A 82 18.78 -0.27 -2.10
C TYR A 82 18.07 -1.27 -3.02
N THR A 83 16.78 -1.06 -3.22
CA THR A 83 15.99 -1.85 -4.17
C THR A 83 14.96 -0.96 -4.87
N LEU A 84 14.51 -1.39 -6.01
CA LEU A 84 13.49 -0.66 -6.78
C LEU A 84 12.12 -0.71 -6.09
N ASN A 85 11.78 -1.86 -5.47
CA ASN A 85 10.52 -2.08 -4.77
C ASN A 85 10.76 -3.00 -3.55
N LYS A 86 10.82 -2.40 -2.37
CA LYS A 86 11.05 -3.14 -1.12
C LYS A 86 9.96 -4.16 -0.82
N LYS A 87 8.70 -3.83 -1.08
CA LYS A 87 7.60 -4.74 -0.80
C LYS A 87 7.71 -6.02 -1.65
N GLU A 88 8.08 -5.89 -2.93
CA GLU A 88 8.37 -7.04 -3.79
C GLU A 88 9.56 -7.87 -3.27
N LEU A 89 10.64 -7.19 -2.86
CA LEU A 89 11.80 -7.86 -2.28
C LEU A 89 11.44 -8.70 -1.05
N LEU A 90 10.53 -8.21 -0.19
CA LEU A 90 10.09 -8.91 1.03
C LEU A 90 9.36 -10.24 0.74
N TYR A 91 8.76 -10.43 -0.42
CA TYR A 91 8.17 -11.72 -0.81
C TYR A 91 9.24 -12.81 -1.05
N HIS A 92 10.45 -12.40 -1.36
CA HIS A 92 11.54 -13.30 -1.70
C HIS A 92 12.58 -13.42 -0.59
N PHE A 93 12.87 -12.32 0.12
CA PHE A 93 13.91 -12.25 1.16
C PHE A 93 13.47 -11.38 2.33
N ASN A 94 13.73 -11.86 3.55
CA ASN A 94 13.53 -11.07 4.75
C ASN A 94 14.69 -10.08 4.93
N VAL A 95 14.57 -8.90 4.36
CA VAL A 95 15.56 -7.80 4.42
C VAL A 95 14.88 -6.47 4.79
N PRO A 96 14.45 -6.33 6.04
CA PRO A 96 13.66 -5.19 6.50
C PRO A 96 14.38 -3.84 6.41
N SER A 97 15.73 -3.86 6.38
CA SER A 97 16.56 -2.65 6.27
C SER A 97 16.66 -2.08 4.85
N ALA A 98 16.10 -2.73 3.83
CA ALA A 98 16.16 -2.26 2.46
C ALA A 98 15.49 -0.90 2.28
N ILE A 99 16.10 -0.07 1.43
CA ILE A 99 15.62 1.29 1.04
C ILE A 99 14.92 1.18 -0.31
N ASP A 100 13.65 1.58 -0.36
CA ASP A 100 12.82 1.56 -1.56
C ASP A 100 13.04 2.81 -2.40
N LEU A 101 13.67 2.67 -3.57
CA LEU A 101 13.97 3.79 -4.47
C LEU A 101 12.71 4.35 -5.16
N SER A 102 11.69 3.51 -5.42
CA SER A 102 10.42 4.02 -5.95
C SER A 102 9.71 4.90 -4.93
N LEU A 103 9.85 4.59 -3.63
CA LEU A 103 9.33 5.42 -2.56
C LEU A 103 10.11 6.72 -2.41
N VAL A 104 11.46 6.68 -2.45
CA VAL A 104 12.30 7.89 -2.48
C VAL A 104 11.85 8.81 -3.62
N HIS A 105 11.72 8.27 -4.85
CA HIS A 105 11.27 9.05 -6.00
C HIS A 105 9.88 9.66 -5.78
N SER A 106 8.91 8.85 -5.34
CA SER A 106 7.53 9.32 -5.22
C SER A 106 7.35 10.37 -4.12
N MET A 107 8.08 10.27 -3.03
CA MET A 107 8.03 11.25 -1.95
C MET A 107 8.77 12.55 -2.29
N THR A 108 9.81 12.48 -3.13
CA THR A 108 10.56 13.64 -3.59
C THR A 108 9.86 14.39 -4.73
N ASN A 109 9.23 13.66 -5.67
CA ASN A 109 8.64 14.21 -6.90
C ASN A 109 7.11 14.20 -6.91
N TYR A 110 6.46 13.64 -5.88
CA TYR A 110 5.00 13.49 -5.78
C TYR A 110 4.36 12.76 -6.96
N SER A 111 5.14 11.91 -7.61
CA SER A 111 4.72 11.12 -8.76
C SER A 111 5.33 9.74 -8.70
N ARG A 112 4.67 8.80 -9.34
CA ARG A 112 5.18 7.45 -9.46
C ARG A 112 6.40 7.40 -10.37
N LEU A 113 7.40 6.59 -10.00
CA LEU A 113 8.53 6.27 -10.87
C LEU A 113 8.04 5.39 -12.05
N GLU A 114 8.28 5.87 -13.26
CA GLU A 114 7.90 5.15 -14.48
C GLU A 114 9.01 4.15 -14.88
N TYR A 115 8.73 2.87 -14.71
CA TYR A 115 9.57 1.78 -15.17
C TYR A 115 8.77 0.54 -15.56
N SER A 116 9.40 -0.37 -16.30
CA SER A 116 8.85 -1.68 -16.63
C SER A 116 9.90 -2.75 -16.44
N LYS A 117 9.54 -3.85 -15.80
CA LYS A 117 10.39 -5.04 -15.74
C LYS A 117 10.49 -5.76 -17.09
N PHE A 118 9.57 -5.49 -18.00
CA PHE A 118 9.63 -5.96 -19.39
C PHE A 118 10.57 -5.08 -20.22
N THR A 119 11.88 -5.22 -20.00
CA THR A 119 12.92 -4.50 -20.73
C THR A 119 13.12 -5.06 -22.13
N ARG A 120 13.91 -4.35 -22.96
CA ARG A 120 14.21 -4.78 -24.33
C ARG A 120 14.92 -6.13 -24.37
N SER A 121 15.73 -6.43 -23.37
CA SER A 121 16.52 -7.66 -23.29
C SER A 121 15.66 -8.90 -23.10
N ILE A 122 14.52 -8.82 -22.39
CA ILE A 122 13.69 -9.99 -22.04
C ILE A 122 12.34 -10.03 -22.74
N THR A 123 11.81 -8.92 -23.23
CA THR A 123 10.49 -8.87 -23.93
C THR A 123 10.36 -9.91 -25.06
N PRO A 124 11.38 -10.17 -25.89
CA PRO A 124 11.27 -11.20 -26.94
C PRO A 124 10.99 -12.60 -26.39
N PHE A 125 11.53 -12.92 -25.22
CA PHE A 125 11.31 -14.22 -24.57
C PHE A 125 9.89 -14.33 -24.02
N TYR A 126 9.36 -13.29 -23.38
CA TYR A 126 7.96 -13.23 -22.96
C TYR A 126 6.99 -13.39 -24.13
N ASN A 127 7.29 -12.80 -25.28
CA ASN A 127 6.50 -12.97 -26.49
C ASN A 127 6.56 -14.40 -27.03
N ARG A 128 7.73 -15.05 -26.93
CA ARG A 128 7.97 -16.42 -27.44
C ARG A 128 7.40 -17.49 -26.51
N PHE A 129 7.48 -17.30 -25.20
CA PHE A 129 7.14 -18.31 -24.19
C PHE A 129 5.82 -18.04 -23.46
N ARG A 130 4.86 -17.37 -24.10
CA ARG A 130 3.57 -16.96 -23.50
C ARG A 130 2.82 -18.09 -22.78
N GLU A 131 2.91 -19.31 -23.32
CA GLU A 131 2.20 -20.49 -22.79
C GLU A 131 2.96 -21.20 -21.65
N HIS A 132 4.20 -20.79 -21.39
CA HIS A 132 4.99 -21.40 -20.32
C HIS A 132 4.76 -20.67 -18.99
N ASN A 133 4.78 -21.43 -17.89
CA ASN A 133 4.94 -20.89 -16.55
C ASN A 133 6.43 -20.71 -16.27
N ASN A 134 6.75 -19.78 -15.36
CA ASN A 134 8.13 -19.53 -14.92
C ASN A 134 9.08 -19.10 -16.06
N ILE A 135 8.64 -18.18 -16.90
CA ILE A 135 9.35 -17.75 -18.12
C ILE A 135 10.80 -17.33 -17.81
N ASN A 136 11.04 -16.64 -16.69
CA ASN A 136 12.38 -16.15 -16.34
C ASN A 136 13.39 -17.29 -16.06
N GLN A 137 12.95 -18.49 -15.72
CA GLN A 137 13.85 -19.66 -15.62
C GLN A 137 14.42 -20.10 -16.95
N LEU A 138 13.73 -19.76 -18.08
CA LEU A 138 14.08 -20.15 -19.45
C LEU A 138 14.87 -19.06 -20.20
N ILE A 139 14.90 -17.82 -19.67
CA ILE A 139 15.63 -16.72 -20.29
C ILE A 139 17.12 -16.87 -19.97
N PRO A 140 18.03 -16.76 -20.96
CA PRO A 140 19.45 -16.83 -20.70
C PRO A 140 19.86 -15.87 -19.57
N ILE A 141 20.69 -16.34 -18.63
CA ILE A 141 21.09 -15.56 -17.44
C ILE A 141 21.77 -14.23 -17.81
N SER A 142 22.47 -14.20 -18.93
CA SER A 142 23.06 -12.98 -19.47
C SER A 142 22.00 -11.93 -19.85
N LYS A 143 20.85 -12.37 -20.37
CA LYS A 143 19.74 -11.47 -20.75
C LYS A 143 18.96 -10.97 -19.53
N LEU A 144 18.85 -11.80 -18.51
CA LEU A 144 18.32 -11.37 -17.21
C LEU A 144 19.22 -10.32 -16.57
N TYR A 145 20.54 -10.53 -16.62
CA TYR A 145 21.50 -9.52 -16.18
C TYR A 145 21.36 -8.21 -16.94
N GLU A 146 21.34 -8.24 -18.29
CA GLU A 146 21.16 -7.05 -19.13
C GLU A 146 19.87 -6.31 -18.75
N SER A 147 18.78 -7.03 -18.50
CA SER A 147 17.50 -6.47 -18.09
C SER A 147 17.60 -5.69 -16.77
N CYS A 148 18.23 -6.28 -15.75
CA CYS A 148 18.43 -5.62 -14.47
C CYS A 148 19.38 -4.42 -14.57
N GLU A 149 20.41 -4.50 -15.42
CA GLU A 149 21.33 -3.40 -15.68
C GLU A 149 20.62 -2.22 -16.38
N GLU A 150 19.69 -2.51 -17.31
CA GLU A 150 18.82 -1.48 -17.92
C GLU A 150 17.98 -0.76 -16.86
N LEU A 151 17.41 -1.51 -15.90
CA LEU A 151 16.61 -0.95 -14.79
C LEU A 151 17.49 -0.13 -13.83
N TYR A 152 18.61 -0.70 -13.39
CA TYR A 152 19.55 -0.02 -12.51
C TYR A 152 20.00 1.32 -13.08
N ASN A 153 20.35 1.38 -14.36
CA ASN A 153 20.80 2.60 -15.02
C ASN A 153 19.73 3.70 -15.07
N LYS A 154 18.43 3.35 -14.98
CA LYS A 154 17.33 4.32 -14.88
C LYS A 154 17.16 4.89 -13.49
N VAL A 155 17.59 4.15 -12.46
CA VAL A 155 17.27 4.50 -11.05
C VAL A 155 18.49 4.81 -10.21
N LYS A 156 19.70 4.58 -10.69
CA LYS A 156 20.95 4.76 -9.92
C LYS A 156 21.12 6.17 -9.33
N GLU A 157 20.63 7.21 -10.01
CA GLU A 157 20.69 8.59 -9.52
C GLU A 157 19.81 8.82 -8.27
N LEU A 158 18.81 7.95 -8.04
CA LEU A 158 17.96 8.03 -6.86
C LEU A 158 18.70 7.62 -5.57
N ILE A 159 19.82 6.89 -5.71
CA ILE A 159 20.65 6.45 -4.58
C ILE A 159 21.32 7.64 -3.89
N ASP A 160 21.60 8.70 -4.63
CA ASP A 160 22.27 9.91 -4.16
C ASP A 160 21.27 10.98 -3.67
N ILE A 161 19.96 10.72 -3.80
CA ILE A 161 18.92 11.63 -3.30
C ILE A 161 18.87 11.57 -1.77
N GLU A 162 18.81 12.73 -1.13
CA GLU A 162 18.55 12.83 0.29
C GLU A 162 17.21 12.18 0.64
N ILE A 163 17.20 11.37 1.68
CA ILE A 163 16.00 10.67 2.14
C ILE A 163 14.95 11.69 2.58
N PRO A 164 13.75 11.70 1.97
CA PRO A 164 12.74 12.71 2.27
C PRO A 164 12.11 12.51 3.66
N ASP A 165 11.58 13.60 4.21
CA ASP A 165 10.85 13.58 5.48
C ASP A 165 9.70 12.57 5.47
N GLY A 166 9.54 11.84 6.57
CA GLY A 166 8.53 10.79 6.71
C GLY A 166 8.83 9.48 5.97
N PHE A 167 9.97 9.38 5.28
CA PHE A 167 10.35 8.18 4.53
C PHE A 167 10.32 6.91 5.38
N ASP A 168 10.88 6.96 6.59
CA ASP A 168 10.96 5.77 7.46
C ASP A 168 9.60 5.20 7.82
N PHE A 169 8.60 6.05 8.02
CA PHE A 169 7.22 5.60 8.25
C PHE A 169 6.72 4.75 7.09
N TYR A 170 6.88 5.23 5.85
CA TYR A 170 6.40 4.53 4.66
C TYR A 170 7.28 3.34 4.27
N ASN A 171 8.60 3.51 4.32
CA ASN A 171 9.55 2.46 3.96
C ASN A 171 9.50 1.26 4.92
N ASN A 172 9.28 1.49 6.21
CA ASN A 172 9.33 0.43 7.21
C ASN A 172 7.92 0.01 7.66
N THR A 173 7.10 0.94 8.17
CA THR A 173 5.79 0.59 8.73
C THR A 173 4.76 0.31 7.63
N ALA A 174 4.54 1.24 6.72
CA ALA A 174 3.53 1.08 5.67
C ALA A 174 3.83 -0.11 4.75
N THR A 175 5.07 -0.23 4.27
CA THR A 175 5.50 -1.34 3.42
C THR A 175 5.27 -2.70 4.10
N SER A 176 5.61 -2.83 5.39
CA SER A 176 5.41 -4.08 6.15
C SER A 176 3.92 -4.40 6.34
N VAL A 177 3.10 -3.39 6.67
CA VAL A 177 1.65 -3.56 6.84
C VAL A 177 1.00 -4.05 5.56
N PHE A 178 1.28 -3.41 4.43
CA PHE A 178 0.70 -3.81 3.15
C PHE A 178 1.28 -5.12 2.61
N TYR A 179 2.55 -5.42 2.87
CA TYR A 179 3.11 -6.73 2.58
C TYR A 179 2.36 -7.85 3.31
N LEU A 180 2.05 -7.69 4.60
CA LEU A 180 1.31 -8.67 5.38
C LEU A 180 -0.16 -8.77 4.95
N LEU A 181 -0.81 -7.64 4.67
CA LEU A 181 -2.20 -7.60 4.20
C LEU A 181 -2.36 -8.32 2.84
N GLU A 182 -1.49 -8.03 1.88
CA GLU A 182 -1.53 -8.60 0.54
C GLU A 182 -1.34 -10.12 0.51
N GLN A 183 -0.70 -10.68 1.52
CA GLN A 183 -0.51 -12.13 1.62
C GLN A 183 -1.79 -12.90 1.94
N GLN A 184 -2.82 -12.25 2.48
CA GLN A 184 -4.04 -12.93 2.91
C GLN A 184 -4.89 -13.38 1.70
N GLY A 185 -5.00 -12.52 0.67
CA GLY A 185 -5.87 -12.76 -0.48
C GLY A 185 -7.34 -12.72 -0.12
N LEU A 186 -8.19 -12.77 -1.13
CA LEU A 186 -9.65 -12.72 -0.99
C LEU A 186 -10.26 -13.95 -1.68
N GLY A 187 -11.12 -14.68 -1.00
CA GLY A 187 -11.81 -15.84 -1.54
C GLY A 187 -12.77 -15.45 -2.67
N ILE A 188 -12.88 -16.31 -3.68
CA ILE A 188 -13.73 -16.09 -4.86
C ILE A 188 -14.44 -17.35 -5.31
N HIS A 189 -15.62 -17.17 -5.90
CA HIS A 189 -16.19 -18.14 -6.85
C HIS A 189 -15.48 -17.94 -8.19
N ARG A 190 -14.55 -18.84 -8.51
CA ARG A 190 -13.59 -18.65 -9.62
C ARG A 190 -14.25 -18.41 -10.98
N ASP A 191 -15.27 -19.18 -11.33
CA ASP A 191 -15.93 -19.09 -12.64
C ASP A 191 -16.70 -17.77 -12.77
N ASP A 192 -17.39 -17.35 -11.71
CA ASP A 192 -18.08 -16.07 -11.64
C ASP A 192 -17.09 -14.90 -11.70
N PHE A 193 -15.94 -15.05 -11.03
CA PHE A 193 -14.87 -14.05 -11.08
C PHE A 193 -14.34 -13.85 -12.51
N ILE A 194 -14.04 -14.93 -13.20
CA ILE A 194 -13.57 -14.87 -14.59
C ILE A 194 -14.64 -14.30 -15.52
N SER A 195 -15.90 -14.68 -15.33
CA SER A 195 -17.02 -14.18 -16.12
C SER A 195 -17.27 -12.67 -15.92
N ASN A 196 -17.32 -12.23 -14.66
CA ASN A 196 -17.69 -10.85 -14.30
C ASN A 196 -16.56 -9.85 -14.56
N PHE A 197 -15.34 -10.18 -14.16
CA PHE A 197 -14.21 -9.25 -14.24
C PHE A 197 -13.44 -9.37 -15.57
N LYS A 198 -13.60 -10.46 -16.31
CA LYS A 198 -12.92 -10.70 -17.60
C LYS A 198 -11.46 -10.25 -17.56
N PRO A 199 -10.69 -10.66 -16.54
CA PRO A 199 -9.32 -10.22 -16.42
C PRO A 199 -8.55 -10.61 -17.68
N ARG A 200 -7.65 -9.77 -18.17
CA ARG A 200 -6.86 -10.03 -19.39
C ARG A 200 -6.10 -11.34 -19.27
N GLU A 201 -5.55 -11.57 -18.07
CA GLU A 201 -4.79 -12.76 -17.70
C GLU A 201 -5.24 -13.23 -16.31
N PRO A 202 -6.39 -13.92 -16.19
CA PRO A 202 -7.02 -14.24 -14.89
C PRO A 202 -6.15 -15.13 -14.01
N ARG A 203 -5.16 -15.81 -14.58
CA ARG A 203 -4.21 -16.67 -13.85
C ARG A 203 -3.20 -15.89 -13.01
N TYR A 204 -2.89 -14.65 -13.37
CA TYR A 204 -1.74 -13.92 -12.81
C TYR A 204 -1.84 -13.60 -11.33
N ASN A 205 -3.04 -13.41 -10.80
CA ASN A 205 -3.26 -13.09 -9.41
C ASN A 205 -4.19 -14.08 -8.70
N ILE A 206 -4.44 -15.24 -9.28
CA ILE A 206 -5.36 -16.25 -8.76
C ILE A 206 -4.62 -17.55 -8.45
N GLU A 207 -4.74 -18.00 -7.21
CA GLU A 207 -4.34 -19.34 -6.79
C GLU A 207 -5.57 -20.09 -6.26
N LYS A 208 -5.96 -21.21 -6.91
CA LYS A 208 -7.20 -21.94 -6.58
C LYS A 208 -8.41 -21.00 -6.59
N ASN A 209 -9.02 -20.77 -5.44
CA ASN A 209 -10.18 -19.88 -5.23
C ASN A 209 -9.82 -18.62 -4.44
N THR A 210 -8.60 -18.14 -4.59
CA THR A 210 -8.11 -16.94 -3.92
C THR A 210 -7.55 -15.98 -4.94
N VAL A 211 -7.97 -14.72 -4.88
CA VAL A 211 -7.39 -13.63 -5.68
C VAL A 211 -6.52 -12.75 -4.79
N TYR A 212 -5.37 -12.35 -5.30
CA TYR A 212 -4.44 -11.48 -4.61
C TYR A 212 -4.45 -10.09 -5.23
N THR A 213 -4.29 -9.07 -4.41
CA THR A 213 -4.14 -7.67 -4.84
C THR A 213 -2.83 -7.10 -4.33
N SER A 214 -2.36 -6.05 -4.97
CA SER A 214 -1.24 -5.24 -4.49
C SER A 214 -1.67 -3.81 -4.26
N TYR A 215 -1.18 -3.20 -3.18
CA TYR A 215 -1.41 -1.78 -2.88
C TYR A 215 -0.22 -0.94 -3.33
N ASN A 216 -0.52 0.11 -4.09
CA ASN A 216 0.46 1.08 -4.54
C ASN A 216 0.52 2.27 -3.57
N LEU A 217 1.70 2.51 -2.98
CA LEU A 217 1.97 3.63 -2.07
C LEU A 217 2.65 4.82 -2.76
N TYR A 218 2.95 4.71 -4.07
CA TYR A 218 3.79 5.63 -4.82
C TYR A 218 3.01 6.79 -5.46
N ASN A 219 2.07 7.39 -4.73
CA ASN A 219 1.33 8.54 -5.18
C ASN A 219 1.57 9.77 -4.28
N ALA A 220 1.08 10.94 -4.71
CA ALA A 220 1.36 12.20 -4.05
C ALA A 220 0.95 12.21 -2.57
N THR A 221 -0.17 11.59 -2.21
CA THR A 221 -0.68 11.53 -0.83
C THR A 221 -0.27 10.27 -0.08
N SER A 222 0.39 9.32 -0.75
CA SER A 222 0.64 7.93 -0.31
C SER A 222 -0.61 7.14 0.06
N ARG A 223 -1.81 7.63 -0.32
CA ARG A 223 -3.07 6.90 -0.13
C ARG A 223 -3.02 5.61 -0.96
N PRO A 224 -3.13 4.42 -0.35
CA PRO A 224 -2.97 3.16 -1.06
C PRO A 224 -4.05 2.99 -2.12
N THR A 225 -3.63 2.63 -3.33
CA THR A 225 -4.53 2.26 -4.42
C THR A 225 -4.17 0.87 -4.90
N ASN A 226 -5.15 0.10 -5.37
CA ASN A 226 -4.83 -1.22 -5.92
C ASN A 226 -3.96 -1.05 -7.18
N ALA A 227 -2.83 -1.75 -7.19
CA ALA A 227 -1.85 -1.69 -8.26
C ALA A 227 -2.06 -2.83 -9.25
N TYR A 228 -1.63 -2.61 -10.49
CA TYR A 228 -1.40 -3.54 -11.60
C TYR A 228 -2.10 -4.88 -11.61
N ASN A 229 -2.70 -5.23 -12.74
CA ASN A 229 -3.33 -6.53 -13.02
C ASN A 229 -4.20 -7.05 -11.87
N SER A 230 -4.47 -6.19 -10.88
CA SER A 230 -5.32 -6.47 -9.75
C SER A 230 -6.62 -5.67 -9.85
N ILE A 231 -7.64 -6.15 -9.18
CA ILE A 231 -8.94 -5.49 -9.13
C ILE A 231 -8.81 -4.23 -8.28
N ASN A 232 -9.38 -3.14 -8.76
CA ASN A 232 -9.63 -1.97 -7.91
C ASN A 232 -10.86 -2.26 -7.04
N PHE A 233 -10.65 -2.81 -5.86
CA PHE A 233 -11.71 -3.19 -4.94
C PHE A 233 -12.58 -2.00 -4.50
N ALA A 234 -12.01 -0.81 -4.40
CA ALA A 234 -12.76 0.41 -4.08
C ALA A 234 -13.73 0.87 -5.21
N ALA A 235 -13.56 0.31 -6.41
CA ALA A 235 -14.38 0.62 -7.59
C ALA A 235 -15.21 -0.57 -8.09
N ILE A 236 -15.38 -1.62 -7.29
CA ILE A 236 -16.27 -2.73 -7.63
C ILE A 236 -17.71 -2.21 -7.74
N PRO A 237 -18.42 -2.50 -8.85
CA PRO A 237 -19.82 -2.12 -8.98
C PRO A 237 -20.66 -2.60 -7.79
N HIS A 238 -21.61 -1.76 -7.36
CA HIS A 238 -22.51 -2.10 -6.25
C HIS A 238 -23.59 -3.11 -6.62
N THR A 239 -23.58 -3.64 -7.85
CA THR A 239 -24.50 -4.69 -8.29
C THR A 239 -24.15 -6.02 -7.61
N GLU A 240 -25.17 -6.76 -7.20
CA GLU A 240 -25.00 -8.03 -6.48
C GLU A 240 -24.12 -9.04 -7.24
N ASP A 241 -24.26 -9.12 -8.55
CA ASP A 241 -23.53 -10.10 -9.39
C ASP A 241 -22.02 -10.00 -9.23
N TYR A 242 -21.47 -8.76 -9.19
CA TYR A 242 -20.04 -8.55 -8.97
C TYR A 242 -19.63 -8.85 -7.54
N ARG A 243 -20.45 -8.45 -6.57
CA ARG A 243 -20.11 -8.58 -5.14
C ARG A 243 -20.27 -10.00 -4.62
N LYS A 244 -21.26 -10.76 -5.10
CA LYS A 244 -21.44 -12.19 -4.80
C LYS A 244 -20.32 -13.09 -5.33
N THR A 245 -19.49 -12.59 -6.24
CA THR A 245 -18.31 -13.30 -6.72
C THR A 245 -17.29 -13.57 -5.60
N PHE A 246 -17.26 -12.71 -4.57
CA PHE A 246 -16.33 -12.84 -3.45
C PHE A 246 -16.99 -13.59 -2.29
N THR A 247 -16.22 -14.51 -1.69
CA THR A 247 -16.70 -15.37 -0.60
C THR A 247 -15.62 -15.50 0.48
N PRO A 248 -16.00 -15.56 1.77
CA PRO A 248 -15.03 -15.81 2.83
C PRO A 248 -14.43 -17.23 2.68
N GLN A 249 -13.17 -17.35 3.05
CA GLN A 249 -12.48 -18.64 3.18
C GLN A 249 -12.77 -19.30 4.52
N ASN A 250 -13.10 -18.50 5.53
CA ASN A 250 -13.61 -18.92 6.83
C ASN A 250 -15.17 -18.92 6.85
N ASP A 251 -15.78 -18.34 7.88
CA ASP A 251 -17.23 -18.42 8.08
C ASP A 251 -18.00 -17.24 7.48
N TYR A 252 -17.50 -16.03 7.66
CA TYR A 252 -18.17 -14.79 7.26
C TYR A 252 -17.18 -13.69 6.87
N PHE A 253 -17.60 -12.83 5.95
CA PHE A 253 -17.04 -11.47 5.89
C PHE A 253 -17.64 -10.62 7.00
N VAL A 254 -16.78 -9.81 7.63
CA VAL A 254 -17.15 -8.75 8.56
C VAL A 254 -16.51 -7.47 8.08
N GLU A 255 -17.30 -6.49 7.68
CA GLU A 255 -16.82 -5.17 7.33
C GLU A 255 -16.98 -4.22 8.51
N PHE A 256 -15.91 -3.54 8.88
CA PHE A 256 -15.93 -2.41 9.79
C PHE A 256 -15.74 -1.12 8.99
N ASP A 257 -16.67 -0.18 9.14
CA ASP A 257 -16.73 1.11 8.45
C ASP A 257 -16.69 2.24 9.48
N PHE A 258 -15.77 3.19 9.32
CA PHE A 258 -15.62 4.33 10.23
C PHE A 258 -16.72 5.37 10.02
N ASP A 259 -17.39 5.77 11.10
CA ASP A 259 -18.43 6.81 11.05
C ASP A 259 -17.83 8.22 10.89
N GLY A 260 -18.07 8.84 9.73
CA GLY A 260 -17.63 10.21 9.45
C GLY A 260 -16.11 10.41 9.56
N TYR A 261 -15.33 9.46 9.10
CA TYR A 261 -13.90 9.33 9.39
C TYR A 261 -13.07 10.59 9.13
N HIS A 262 -13.15 11.18 7.93
CA HIS A 262 -12.40 12.40 7.62
C HIS A 262 -12.81 13.58 8.53
N LEU A 263 -14.10 13.67 8.87
CA LEU A 263 -14.57 14.71 9.79
C LEU A 263 -13.97 14.53 11.19
N ARG A 264 -13.94 13.28 11.70
CA ARG A 264 -13.33 12.96 13.01
C ARG A 264 -11.82 13.16 13.01
N LEU A 265 -11.14 12.77 11.94
CA LEU A 265 -9.70 13.05 11.77
C LEU A 265 -9.42 14.57 11.84
N LEU A 266 -10.25 15.37 11.18
CA LEU A 266 -10.13 16.83 11.21
C LEU A 266 -10.45 17.38 12.58
N CYS A 267 -11.54 16.93 13.22
CA CYS A 267 -11.90 17.35 14.57
C CYS A 267 -10.76 17.08 15.58
N ASN A 268 -10.07 15.96 15.44
CA ASN A 268 -8.89 15.67 16.27
C ASN A 268 -7.69 16.61 16.00
N GLN A 269 -7.60 17.23 14.82
CA GLN A 269 -6.55 18.21 14.53
C GLN A 269 -6.86 19.61 15.10
N ILE A 270 -8.14 19.91 15.33
CA ILE A 270 -8.62 21.21 15.84
C ILE A 270 -9.14 21.10 17.27
N ASP A 271 -8.90 19.98 17.97
CA ASP A 271 -9.36 19.70 19.33
C ASP A 271 -10.88 19.88 19.50
N TYR A 272 -11.67 19.59 18.45
CA TYR A 272 -13.12 19.65 18.47
C TYR A 272 -13.71 18.29 18.83
N TYR A 273 -14.48 18.22 19.92
CA TYR A 273 -15.07 16.98 20.39
C TYR A 273 -16.36 16.62 19.63
N LEU A 274 -16.41 15.41 19.09
CA LEU A 274 -17.62 14.74 18.60
C LEU A 274 -17.88 13.51 19.48
N SER A 275 -19.13 13.33 19.92
CA SER A 275 -19.52 12.14 20.69
C SER A 275 -19.52 10.86 19.83
N ASP A 276 -19.83 9.71 20.42
CA ASP A 276 -19.93 8.42 19.72
C ASP A 276 -21.16 8.33 18.79
N GLU A 277 -22.11 9.29 18.89
CA GLU A 277 -23.21 9.39 17.94
C GLU A 277 -22.67 9.71 16.53
N SER A 278 -23.44 9.36 15.49
CA SER A 278 -23.05 9.69 14.11
C SER A 278 -22.61 11.15 13.96
N ALA A 279 -21.39 11.38 13.52
CA ALA A 279 -20.81 12.71 13.36
C ALA A 279 -21.66 13.62 12.49
N HIS A 280 -22.23 13.05 11.41
CA HIS A 280 -23.12 13.80 10.52
C HIS A 280 -24.44 14.16 11.19
N LYS A 281 -24.99 13.29 12.04
CA LYS A 281 -26.23 13.57 12.76
C LYS A 281 -26.05 14.64 13.84
N GLN A 282 -24.93 14.60 14.56
CA GLN A 282 -24.63 15.66 15.55
C GLN A 282 -24.58 17.04 14.90
N LEU A 283 -23.88 17.17 13.77
CA LEU A 283 -23.80 18.45 13.07
C LEU A 283 -25.12 18.84 12.43
N ALA A 284 -25.92 17.89 11.94
CA ALA A 284 -27.25 18.15 11.43
C ALA A 284 -28.15 18.85 12.46
N LYS A 285 -28.09 18.45 13.75
CA LYS A 285 -28.83 19.12 14.83
C LYS A 285 -28.51 20.62 14.91
N HIS A 286 -27.25 20.98 14.71
CA HIS A 286 -26.84 22.40 14.66
C HIS A 286 -27.30 23.10 13.38
N TYR A 287 -27.34 22.42 12.24
CA TYR A 287 -27.74 23.03 10.97
C TYR A 287 -29.23 23.31 10.90
N PHE A 288 -30.04 22.42 11.46
CA PHE A 288 -31.48 22.45 11.34
C PHE A 288 -32.18 22.92 12.64
N GLY A 289 -31.43 23.09 13.74
CA GLY A 289 -31.97 23.56 15.02
C GLY A 289 -32.98 22.58 15.66
N THR A 290 -32.84 21.27 15.40
CA THR A 290 -33.72 20.23 15.93
C THR A 290 -32.93 18.99 16.29
N ASP A 291 -33.40 18.27 17.31
CA ASP A 291 -32.81 16.95 17.69
C ASP A 291 -33.37 15.81 16.83
N ASP A 292 -34.55 15.97 16.27
CA ASP A 292 -35.18 15.00 15.39
C ASP A 292 -34.76 15.24 13.94
N ILE A 293 -33.73 14.53 13.49
CA ILE A 293 -33.16 14.64 12.16
C ILE A 293 -33.82 13.65 11.22
N THR A 294 -34.46 14.17 10.16
CA THR A 294 -35.00 13.35 9.08
C THR A 294 -33.91 12.76 8.20
N GLU A 295 -34.24 11.76 7.40
CA GLU A 295 -33.32 11.13 6.46
C GLU A 295 -32.80 12.13 5.40
N GLU A 296 -33.67 13.06 4.94
CA GLU A 296 -33.29 14.12 4.00
C GLU A 296 -32.28 15.08 4.64
N GLN A 297 -32.59 15.53 5.87
CA GLN A 297 -31.69 16.42 6.64
C GLN A 297 -30.32 15.72 6.92
N TYR A 298 -30.32 14.42 7.22
CA TYR A 298 -29.09 13.67 7.38
C TYR A 298 -28.26 13.65 6.08
N LYS A 299 -28.89 13.39 4.93
CA LYS A 299 -28.21 13.41 3.63
C LYS A 299 -27.66 14.79 3.29
N GLU A 300 -28.43 15.87 3.54
CA GLU A 300 -27.96 17.24 3.35
C GLU A 300 -26.78 17.55 4.27
N ALA A 301 -26.85 17.20 5.55
CA ALA A 301 -25.75 17.39 6.49
C ALA A 301 -24.47 16.64 6.06
N LYS A 302 -24.60 15.41 5.55
CA LYS A 302 -23.47 14.66 5.01
C LYS A 302 -22.79 15.39 3.85
N GLN A 303 -23.56 16.01 2.95
CA GLN A 303 -23.01 16.81 1.85
C GLN A 303 -22.33 18.09 2.34
N ILE A 304 -22.96 18.81 3.29
CA ILE A 304 -22.39 20.01 3.91
C ILE A 304 -21.04 19.68 4.54
N ASN A 305 -20.99 18.64 5.36
CA ASN A 305 -19.77 18.20 6.05
C ASN A 305 -18.68 17.80 5.05
N PHE A 306 -19.04 17.06 4.01
CA PHE A 306 -18.10 16.65 2.97
C PHE A 306 -17.47 17.85 2.26
N HIS A 307 -18.27 18.86 1.90
CA HIS A 307 -17.75 20.07 1.29
C HIS A 307 -16.88 20.90 2.25
N ALA A 308 -17.28 20.99 3.52
CA ALA A 308 -16.56 21.78 4.53
C ALA A 308 -15.17 21.21 4.84
N ILE A 309 -15.01 19.87 4.92
CA ILE A 309 -13.72 19.21 5.13
C ILE A 309 -12.68 19.63 4.08
N TYR A 310 -13.13 19.95 2.86
CA TYR A 310 -12.27 20.39 1.75
C TYR A 310 -12.27 21.89 1.53
N GLY A 311 -12.63 22.68 2.54
CA GLY A 311 -12.56 24.15 2.50
C GLY A 311 -13.67 24.84 1.71
N LYS A 312 -14.80 24.16 1.47
CA LYS A 312 -15.99 24.76 0.86
C LYS A 312 -17.12 24.93 1.89
N ILE A 313 -16.86 25.77 2.88
CA ILE A 313 -17.83 26.02 3.96
C ILE A 313 -18.99 26.86 3.42
N PRO A 314 -20.26 26.38 3.56
CA PRO A 314 -21.41 27.14 3.11
C PRO A 314 -21.58 28.43 3.91
N GLU A 315 -21.86 29.55 3.22
CA GLU A 315 -21.97 30.87 3.82
C GLU A 315 -22.97 30.91 4.99
N LYS A 316 -24.13 30.21 4.85
CA LYS A 316 -25.17 30.13 5.89
C LYS A 316 -24.73 29.44 7.18
N HIS A 317 -23.59 28.69 7.18
CA HIS A 317 -23.09 27.92 8.33
C HIS A 317 -21.72 28.36 8.80
N LYS A 318 -21.10 29.34 8.15
CA LYS A 318 -19.73 29.80 8.48
C LYS A 318 -19.57 30.26 9.93
N ASP A 319 -20.65 30.67 10.59
CA ASP A 319 -20.63 31.15 11.98
C ASP A 319 -20.66 30.02 13.01
N LEU A 320 -20.90 28.78 12.60
CA LEU A 320 -20.82 27.65 13.51
C LEU A 320 -19.36 27.45 13.99
N LYS A 321 -19.20 27.20 15.29
CA LYS A 321 -17.90 27.08 15.93
C LYS A 321 -16.97 26.12 15.16
N ILE A 322 -17.47 24.93 14.83
CA ILE A 322 -16.68 23.92 14.09
C ILE A 322 -16.15 24.45 12.76
N PHE A 323 -16.96 25.22 12.02
CA PHE A 323 -16.54 25.72 10.71
C PHE A 323 -15.57 26.90 10.82
N LYS A 324 -15.65 27.71 11.87
CA LYS A 324 -14.64 28.72 12.17
C LYS A 324 -13.29 28.05 12.48
N GLU A 325 -13.27 27.05 13.33
CA GLU A 325 -12.05 26.30 13.66
C GLU A 325 -11.45 25.55 12.46
N ILE A 326 -12.30 24.95 11.60
CA ILE A 326 -11.85 24.36 10.33
C ILE A 326 -11.23 25.43 9.41
N GLN A 327 -11.86 26.58 9.26
CA GLN A 327 -11.32 27.65 8.41
C GLN A 327 -9.99 28.17 8.96
N GLU A 328 -9.90 28.43 10.26
CA GLU A 328 -8.66 28.84 10.92
C GLU A 328 -7.52 27.81 10.73
N TYR A 329 -7.83 26.52 10.83
CA TYR A 329 -6.86 25.44 10.56
C TYR A 329 -6.37 25.46 9.10
N ILE A 330 -7.29 25.60 8.12
CA ILE A 330 -6.95 25.69 6.71
C ILE A 330 -6.08 26.92 6.43
N ASP A 331 -6.44 28.08 6.99
CA ASP A 331 -5.73 29.34 6.79
C ASP A 331 -4.31 29.26 7.42
N ALA A 332 -4.20 28.76 8.64
CA ALA A 332 -2.91 28.57 9.32
C ALA A 332 -1.98 27.61 8.55
N MET A 333 -2.54 26.49 8.04
CA MET A 333 -1.79 25.54 7.22
C MET A 333 -1.34 26.18 5.91
N TRP A 334 -2.19 26.97 5.25
CA TRP A 334 -1.86 27.67 4.01
C TRP A 334 -0.83 28.78 4.23
N ASP A 335 -0.92 29.54 5.32
CA ASP A 335 0.05 30.56 5.66
C ASP A 335 1.43 29.95 6.00
N SER A 336 1.43 28.82 6.70
CA SER A 336 2.66 28.05 6.92
C SER A 336 3.25 27.60 5.59
N PHE A 337 2.46 27.05 4.69
CA PHE A 337 2.92 26.62 3.36
C PHE A 337 3.51 27.78 2.55
N LYS A 338 2.87 28.94 2.52
CA LYS A 338 3.40 30.16 1.85
C LYS A 338 4.73 30.63 2.45
N LYS A 339 4.82 30.57 3.77
CA LYS A 339 6.00 31.06 4.50
C LYS A 339 7.19 30.13 4.40
N THR A 340 6.99 28.83 4.53
CA THR A 340 8.06 27.83 4.63
C THR A 340 8.28 27.05 3.34
N GLY A 341 7.33 27.10 2.41
CA GLY A 341 7.31 26.29 1.21
C GLY A 341 6.90 24.83 1.45
N CYS A 342 6.53 24.47 2.68
CA CYS A 342 6.23 23.08 3.05
C CYS A 342 5.28 23.00 4.25
N VAL A 343 4.49 21.94 4.32
CA VAL A 343 3.74 21.49 5.51
C VAL A 343 3.88 19.98 5.65
N TRP A 344 3.74 19.48 6.88
CA TRP A 344 3.99 18.08 7.21
C TRP A 344 2.75 17.40 7.77
N ASN A 345 2.53 16.16 7.39
CA ASN A 345 1.59 15.30 8.10
C ASN A 345 2.16 15.01 9.51
N PRO A 346 1.44 15.33 10.59
CA PRO A 346 1.96 15.20 11.94
C PRO A 346 2.18 13.75 12.40
N GLN A 347 1.50 12.76 11.78
CA GLN A 347 1.66 11.36 12.15
C GLN A 347 2.79 10.65 11.40
N SER A 348 2.89 10.88 10.09
CA SER A 348 3.86 10.17 9.24
C SER A 348 5.12 10.98 8.97
N GLY A 349 5.12 12.28 9.26
CA GLY A 349 6.20 13.20 8.88
C GLY A 349 6.25 13.49 7.37
N LYS A 350 5.30 12.99 6.56
CA LYS A 350 5.31 13.25 5.10
C LYS A 350 5.15 14.73 4.82
N ALA A 351 6.09 15.27 4.04
CA ALA A 351 6.08 16.65 3.60
C ALA A 351 5.19 16.86 2.35
N PHE A 352 4.49 17.99 2.30
CA PHE A 352 3.86 18.54 1.10
C PHE A 352 4.52 19.87 0.78
N SER A 353 5.30 19.95 -0.29
CA SER A 353 6.12 21.09 -0.62
C SER A 353 5.63 21.83 -1.87
N ASN A 354 6.23 23.01 -2.11
CA ASN A 354 6.01 23.83 -3.28
C ASN A 354 6.42 23.19 -4.64
N LYS A 355 7.03 21.99 -4.61
CA LYS A 355 7.22 21.14 -5.81
C LYS A 355 5.89 20.62 -6.36
N LEU A 356 4.85 20.55 -5.52
CA LEU A 356 3.49 20.25 -5.95
C LEU A 356 2.92 21.43 -6.75
N LYS A 357 2.57 21.17 -8.01
CA LYS A 357 2.05 22.20 -8.89
C LYS A 357 0.60 22.58 -8.56
N ASP A 358 0.25 23.83 -8.85
CA ASP A 358 -1.12 24.34 -8.74
C ASP A 358 -1.74 24.15 -7.36
N MET A 359 -0.93 24.35 -6.29
CA MET A 359 -1.42 24.25 -4.92
C MET A 359 -2.26 25.47 -4.55
N HIS A 360 -3.34 25.21 -3.83
CA HIS A 360 -4.23 26.20 -3.23
C HIS A 360 -4.79 25.61 -1.91
N PRO A 361 -5.40 26.41 -1.02
CA PRO A 361 -5.81 25.95 0.32
C PRO A 361 -6.62 24.64 0.31
N ALA A 362 -7.67 24.55 -0.53
CA ALA A 362 -8.53 23.37 -0.60
C ALA A 362 -7.80 22.11 -1.12
N LYS A 363 -6.86 22.26 -2.07
CA LYS A 363 -6.06 21.13 -2.58
C LYS A 363 -5.06 20.65 -1.52
N LEU A 364 -4.41 21.57 -0.82
CA LEU A 364 -3.49 21.26 0.26
C LEU A 364 -4.21 20.53 1.39
N MET A 365 -5.40 21.04 1.78
CA MET A 365 -6.26 20.40 2.78
C MET A 365 -6.67 18.98 2.36
N ASN A 366 -7.08 18.78 1.11
CA ASN A 366 -7.42 17.46 0.59
C ASN A 366 -6.23 16.48 0.67
N TYR A 367 -5.02 16.93 0.30
CA TYR A 367 -3.82 16.12 0.38
C TYR A 367 -3.47 15.77 1.83
N MET A 368 -3.59 16.75 2.75
CA MET A 368 -3.38 16.53 4.17
C MET A 368 -4.36 15.51 4.73
N MET A 369 -5.66 15.65 4.45
CA MET A 369 -6.69 14.73 4.94
C MET A 369 -6.49 13.30 4.43
N GLN A 370 -6.19 13.10 3.14
CA GLN A 370 -5.89 11.78 2.60
C GLN A 370 -4.63 11.16 3.22
N SER A 371 -3.63 11.99 3.50
CA SER A 371 -2.40 11.52 4.15
C SER A 371 -2.62 11.18 5.62
N LEU A 372 -3.42 11.96 6.35
CA LEU A 372 -3.82 11.67 7.74
C LEU A 372 -4.62 10.37 7.83
N GLU A 373 -5.63 10.20 6.97
CA GLU A 373 -6.39 8.95 6.85
C GLU A 373 -5.44 7.76 6.65
N THR A 374 -4.55 7.87 5.67
CA THR A 374 -3.60 6.81 5.35
C THR A 374 -2.68 6.48 6.52
N SER A 375 -2.07 7.49 7.14
CA SER A 375 -1.12 7.25 8.25
C SER A 375 -1.83 6.68 9.47
N ASN A 376 -3.04 7.15 9.80
CA ASN A 376 -3.82 6.60 10.90
C ASN A 376 -4.20 5.13 10.65
N ASN A 377 -4.67 4.83 9.45
CA ASN A 377 -5.03 3.45 9.07
C ASN A 377 -3.84 2.49 9.07
N ILE A 378 -2.65 2.95 8.64
CA ILE A 378 -1.44 2.14 8.70
C ILE A 378 -1.11 1.77 10.15
N LEU A 379 -1.23 2.71 11.08
CA LEU A 379 -0.99 2.44 12.50
C LEU A 379 -2.05 1.48 13.07
N ILE A 380 -3.30 1.68 12.75
CA ILE A 380 -4.41 0.79 13.14
C ILE A 380 -4.19 -0.62 12.56
N LEU A 381 -3.93 -0.73 11.26
CA LEU A 381 -3.68 -2.02 10.60
C LEU A 381 -2.48 -2.76 11.19
N LYS A 382 -1.43 -2.06 11.59
CA LYS A 382 -0.28 -2.64 12.27
C LYS A 382 -0.70 -3.34 13.57
N GLU A 383 -1.54 -2.69 14.38
CA GLU A 383 -2.05 -3.27 15.63
C GLU A 383 -3.04 -4.42 15.37
N VAL A 384 -3.92 -4.27 14.38
CA VAL A 384 -4.85 -5.34 13.95
C VAL A 384 -4.09 -6.57 13.48
N LEU A 385 -3.09 -6.42 12.62
CA LEU A 385 -2.28 -7.53 12.12
C LEU A 385 -1.53 -8.23 13.25
N ARG A 386 -1.00 -7.46 14.23
CA ARG A 386 -0.38 -8.02 15.43
C ARG A 386 -1.39 -8.81 16.28
N TYR A 387 -2.58 -8.25 16.52
CA TYR A 387 -3.64 -8.90 17.28
C TYR A 387 -4.13 -10.20 16.63
N LEU A 388 -4.14 -10.25 15.30
CA LEU A 388 -4.60 -11.41 14.53
C LEU A 388 -3.51 -12.45 14.22
N GLN A 389 -2.28 -12.25 14.68
CA GLN A 389 -1.14 -13.09 14.30
C GLN A 389 -1.39 -14.58 14.54
N ASP A 390 -2.00 -14.93 15.69
CA ASP A 390 -2.28 -16.30 16.11
C ASP A 390 -3.77 -16.69 15.94
N LYS A 391 -4.53 -15.93 15.15
CA LYS A 391 -5.95 -16.15 14.90
C LYS A 391 -6.20 -16.72 13.51
N LYS A 392 -7.33 -17.41 13.33
CA LYS A 392 -7.83 -17.83 12.02
C LYS A 392 -8.49 -16.69 11.26
N THR A 393 -9.12 -15.77 11.96
CA THR A 393 -9.66 -14.51 11.42
C THR A 393 -8.55 -13.69 10.78
N LYS A 394 -8.79 -13.16 9.59
CA LYS A 394 -7.83 -12.39 8.81
C LYS A 394 -8.42 -11.05 8.39
N VAL A 395 -7.61 -9.99 8.38
CA VAL A 395 -7.94 -8.79 7.61
C VAL A 395 -7.57 -9.03 6.16
N VAL A 396 -8.53 -8.95 5.23
CA VAL A 396 -8.34 -9.37 3.83
C VAL A 396 -8.41 -8.22 2.83
N LEU A 397 -9.02 -7.09 3.22
CA LEU A 397 -9.15 -5.95 2.32
C LEU A 397 -9.16 -4.65 3.12
N TYR A 398 -8.54 -3.63 2.55
CA TYR A 398 -8.54 -2.25 3.00
C TYR A 398 -9.09 -1.35 1.87
N THR A 399 -10.14 -0.61 2.16
CA THR A 399 -10.83 0.29 1.21
C THR A 399 -11.01 1.68 1.80
N TYR A 400 -9.93 2.28 2.28
CA TYR A 400 -9.84 3.63 2.87
C TYR A 400 -10.51 3.76 4.24
N ASP A 401 -11.80 4.02 4.28
CA ASP A 401 -12.62 4.17 5.48
C ASP A 401 -13.25 2.86 5.98
N ALA A 402 -12.98 1.74 5.29
CA ALA A 402 -13.45 0.42 5.69
C ALA A 402 -12.37 -0.65 5.68
N LEU A 403 -12.51 -1.61 6.57
CA LEU A 403 -11.68 -2.81 6.69
C LEU A 403 -12.55 -4.06 6.61
N LEU A 404 -12.21 -4.97 5.71
CA LEU A 404 -12.88 -6.24 5.55
C LEU A 404 -12.08 -7.36 6.21
N PHE A 405 -12.77 -8.15 7.02
CA PHE A 405 -12.23 -9.32 7.70
C PHE A 405 -12.88 -10.60 7.19
N ASP A 406 -12.10 -11.63 7.05
CA ASP A 406 -12.53 -13.02 6.86
C ASP A 406 -12.57 -13.68 8.24
N PHE A 407 -13.75 -13.65 8.87
CA PHE A 407 -13.96 -14.05 10.25
C PHE A 407 -14.13 -15.56 10.39
N SER A 408 -13.41 -16.15 11.35
CA SER A 408 -13.60 -17.53 11.79
C SER A 408 -14.34 -17.60 13.12
N LYS A 409 -15.41 -18.40 13.16
CA LYS A 409 -16.14 -18.69 14.41
C LYS A 409 -15.29 -19.37 15.47
N GLU A 410 -14.23 -20.07 15.07
CA GLU A 410 -13.33 -20.74 16.01
C GLU A 410 -12.57 -19.76 16.91
N ASP A 411 -12.37 -18.52 16.47
CA ASP A 411 -11.74 -17.47 17.27
C ASP A 411 -12.71 -16.84 18.30
N GLY A 412 -14.01 -17.16 18.23
CA GLY A 412 -15.03 -16.59 19.11
C GLY A 412 -15.41 -15.15 18.76
N LYS A 413 -16.47 -14.65 19.40
CA LYS A 413 -16.94 -13.27 19.22
C LYS A 413 -15.98 -12.23 19.80
N GLU A 414 -15.18 -12.62 20.76
CA GLU A 414 -14.22 -11.78 21.47
C GLU A 414 -13.18 -11.19 20.51
N VAL A 415 -12.85 -11.90 19.43
CA VAL A 415 -11.94 -11.37 18.42
C VAL A 415 -12.50 -10.13 17.73
N LEU A 416 -13.83 -10.08 17.48
CA LEU A 416 -14.48 -8.93 16.87
C LEU A 416 -14.48 -7.72 17.80
N PHE A 417 -14.73 -7.91 19.09
CA PHE A 417 -14.63 -6.85 20.10
C PHE A 417 -13.18 -6.33 20.21
N GLY A 418 -12.20 -7.25 20.17
CA GLY A 418 -10.79 -6.85 20.15
C GLY A 418 -10.40 -6.02 18.91
N ILE A 419 -10.91 -6.41 17.73
CA ILE A 419 -10.74 -5.63 16.50
C ILE A 419 -11.41 -4.27 16.65
N GLN A 420 -12.67 -4.22 17.07
CA GLN A 420 -13.43 -2.98 17.27
C GLN A 420 -12.69 -2.01 18.19
N ASN A 421 -12.22 -2.46 19.34
CA ASN A 421 -11.47 -1.63 20.29
C ASN A 421 -10.18 -1.04 19.68
N ILE A 422 -9.47 -1.83 18.85
CA ILE A 422 -8.28 -1.33 18.14
C ILE A 422 -8.66 -0.26 17.11
N LEU A 423 -9.75 -0.46 16.37
CA LEU A 423 -10.21 0.47 15.34
C LEU A 423 -10.67 1.79 15.98
N GLU A 424 -11.44 1.72 17.04
CA GLU A 424 -12.06 2.89 17.69
C GLU A 424 -11.06 3.78 18.43
N LYS A 425 -9.88 3.27 18.80
CA LYS A 425 -8.85 4.04 19.51
C LYS A 425 -9.46 4.91 20.63
N ASP A 426 -9.92 4.28 21.67
CA ASP A 426 -10.53 4.98 22.82
C ASP A 426 -11.70 5.90 22.43
N ASN A 427 -12.57 5.40 21.54
CA ASN A 427 -13.76 6.09 20.98
C ASN A 427 -13.47 7.30 20.08
N SER A 428 -12.23 7.50 19.66
CA SER A 428 -11.91 8.59 18.71
C SER A 428 -12.52 8.37 17.32
N TYR A 429 -12.69 7.10 16.93
CA TYR A 429 -13.14 6.70 15.58
C TYR A 429 -14.20 5.59 15.66
N PRO A 430 -15.45 5.88 16.07
CA PRO A 430 -16.51 4.88 16.13
C PRO A 430 -16.69 4.15 14.82
N VAL A 431 -16.87 2.82 14.89
CA VAL A 431 -17.09 1.96 13.73
C VAL A 431 -18.46 1.31 13.75
N LYS A 432 -19.01 1.10 12.56
CA LYS A 432 -20.16 0.24 12.32
C LYS A 432 -19.67 -1.03 11.65
N PHE A 433 -20.30 -2.17 11.96
CA PHE A 433 -19.93 -3.42 11.32
C PHE A 433 -21.13 -4.17 10.76
N LYS A 434 -20.91 -4.92 9.71
CA LYS A 434 -21.87 -5.76 9.01
C LYS A 434 -21.29 -7.13 8.76
N PHE A 435 -22.15 -8.14 8.68
CA PHE A 435 -21.80 -9.51 8.37
C PHE A 435 -22.41 -9.93 7.04
N SER A 436 -21.64 -10.67 6.24
CA SER A 436 -22.15 -11.27 5.00
C SER A 436 -21.42 -12.58 4.66
N LYS A 437 -22.00 -13.34 3.74
CA LYS A 437 -21.38 -14.50 3.06
C LYS A 437 -20.70 -14.11 1.75
N ASP A 438 -20.81 -12.84 1.37
CA ASP A 438 -20.24 -12.25 0.15
C ASP A 438 -19.94 -10.76 0.41
N LEU A 439 -19.59 -9.97 -0.62
CA LEU A 439 -19.38 -8.52 -0.50
C LEU A 439 -20.66 -7.66 -0.65
N VAL A 440 -21.84 -8.25 -0.63
CA VAL A 440 -23.11 -7.50 -0.50
C VAL A 440 -23.30 -7.16 0.98
N LEU A 441 -22.63 -6.06 1.42
CA LEU A 441 -22.52 -5.59 2.81
C LEU A 441 -23.34 -4.31 3.04
#